data_7142865a132aab5bc9f103680b22d0dc
#
_entry.id   7142865a132aab5bc9f103680b22d0dc
#
_cell.length_a   1.000
_cell.length_b   1.000
_cell.length_c   1.000
_cell.angle_alpha   90.00
_cell.angle_beta   90.00
_cell.angle_gamma   90.00
#
_symmetry.space_group_name_H-M   'P 1'
#
loop_
_entity.id
_entity.type
_entity.pdbx_description
1 polymer ?
#
loop_
_entity_poly.entity_id
_entity_poly.type
_entity_poly.pdbx_seq_one_letter_code
_entity_poly.pdbx_strand_id
1 'polypeptide(L)'
;MRLGATYQRTMVTLFHDMMHKKIEVYVDDMIAKSQGEDDHVVNLRKLFEGLRKFQLKLNPAKCTFGATSEKLLGFVVSKKRIEIDPNKVRAIQDLPPSRTQKKVRSFMGRLNYIAPFISQMTAKCDPIFKMLWKHNSGEWDEECQKAFDKVKEYLTNPPVLVPSV
;
A
#
# COMPACT_ATOMS: atom_id res chain seq x y z
N MET A 1 -20.36 2.61 9.89
CA MET A 1 -20.86 2.41 8.52
C MET A 1 -19.68 2.26 7.58
N ARG A 2 -19.56 1.14 6.84
CA ARG A 2 -18.36 0.87 6.00
C ARG A 2 -18.54 1.50 4.62
N LEU A 3 -18.41 2.81 4.52
CA LEU A 3 -18.59 3.58 3.28
C LEU A 3 -17.63 3.11 2.15
N GLY A 4 -16.35 2.85 2.48
CA GLY A 4 -15.36 2.43 1.49
C GLY A 4 -15.68 1.09 0.81
N ALA A 5 -16.18 0.10 1.55
CA ALA A 5 -16.56 -1.18 0.95
C ALA A 5 -17.76 -1.05 0.00
N THR A 6 -18.71 -0.14 0.28
CA THR A 6 -19.85 0.15 -0.58
C THR A 6 -19.39 0.86 -1.84
N TYR A 7 -18.51 1.86 -1.72
CA TYR A 7 -17.93 2.56 -2.86
C TYR A 7 -17.18 1.59 -3.79
N GLN A 8 -16.29 0.77 -3.26
CA GLN A 8 -15.53 -0.20 -4.04
C GLN A 8 -16.45 -1.17 -4.80
N ARG A 9 -17.48 -1.74 -4.14
CA ARG A 9 -18.45 -2.63 -4.80
C ARG A 9 -19.19 -1.91 -5.91
N THR A 10 -19.62 -0.67 -5.67
CA THR A 10 -20.32 0.14 -6.68
C THR A 10 -19.42 0.36 -7.88
N MET A 11 -18.14 0.76 -7.69
CA MET A 11 -17.19 0.98 -8.76
C MET A 11 -16.91 -0.28 -9.57
N VAL A 12 -16.73 -1.42 -8.91
CA VAL A 12 -16.56 -2.72 -9.57
C VAL A 12 -17.77 -3.06 -10.45
N THR A 13 -18.98 -2.78 -9.98
CA THR A 13 -20.20 -3.05 -10.74
C THR A 13 -20.33 -2.09 -11.93
N LEU A 14 -20.09 -0.80 -11.74
CA LEU A 14 -20.28 0.23 -12.76
C LEU A 14 -19.23 0.16 -13.88
N PHE A 15 -18.01 -0.24 -13.55
CA PHE A 15 -16.87 -0.30 -14.46
C PHE A 15 -16.35 -1.73 -14.68
N HIS A 16 -17.22 -2.72 -14.54
CA HIS A 16 -16.87 -4.14 -14.64
C HIS A 16 -16.00 -4.46 -15.87
N ASP A 17 -16.34 -3.93 -17.04
CA ASP A 17 -15.60 -4.21 -18.29
C ASP A 17 -14.18 -3.61 -18.32
N MET A 18 -13.92 -2.62 -17.49
CA MET A 18 -12.64 -1.91 -17.40
C MET A 18 -11.82 -2.33 -16.20
N MET A 19 -12.42 -3.00 -15.21
CA MET A 19 -11.73 -3.42 -13.99
C MET A 19 -10.59 -4.38 -14.29
N HIS A 20 -9.48 -4.20 -13.55
CA HIS A 20 -8.23 -4.97 -13.65
C HIS A 20 -7.50 -4.88 -14.99
N LYS A 21 -8.13 -4.37 -16.04
CA LYS A 21 -7.54 -4.16 -17.37
C LYS A 21 -7.07 -2.72 -17.55
N LYS A 22 -7.93 -1.77 -17.22
CA LYS A 22 -7.74 -0.33 -17.49
C LYS A 22 -7.93 0.52 -16.26
N ILE A 23 -8.67 0.02 -15.27
CA ILE A 23 -9.00 0.71 -14.03
C ILE A 23 -8.75 -0.23 -12.86
N GLU A 24 -8.13 0.30 -11.83
CA GLU A 24 -8.07 -0.32 -10.50
C GLU A 24 -8.79 0.58 -9.51
N VAL A 25 -9.55 -0.04 -8.61
CA VAL A 25 -10.26 0.68 -7.55
C VAL A 25 -9.82 0.10 -6.20
N TYR A 26 -9.38 0.97 -5.33
CA TYR A 26 -9.01 0.58 -3.98
C TYR A 26 -9.61 1.55 -2.96
N VAL A 27 -10.54 1.04 -2.19
CA VAL A 27 -11.32 1.79 -1.19
C VAL A 27 -11.97 3.02 -1.83
N ASP A 28 -11.41 4.20 -1.69
CA ASP A 28 -11.92 5.48 -2.21
C ASP A 28 -11.12 6.00 -3.41
N ASP A 29 -10.02 5.34 -3.77
CA ASP A 29 -9.13 5.76 -4.85
C ASP A 29 -9.39 4.95 -6.13
N MET A 30 -9.27 5.61 -7.28
CA MET A 30 -9.39 4.99 -8.60
C MET A 30 -8.22 5.38 -9.47
N ILE A 31 -7.62 4.38 -10.12
CA ILE A 31 -6.47 4.55 -11.02
C ILE A 31 -6.87 4.09 -12.41
N ALA A 32 -6.68 4.97 -13.38
CA ALA A 32 -6.72 4.60 -14.80
C ALA A 32 -5.30 4.29 -15.27
N LYS A 33 -5.10 3.08 -15.79
CA LYS A 33 -3.80 2.61 -16.31
C LYS A 33 -3.88 2.29 -17.80
N SER A 34 -2.75 2.42 -18.48
CA SER A 34 -2.63 2.09 -19.91
C SER A 34 -1.20 1.68 -20.23
N GLN A 35 -1.02 0.86 -21.24
CA GLN A 35 0.32 0.44 -21.66
C GLN A 35 1.01 1.46 -22.54
N GLY A 36 0.25 2.22 -23.35
CA GLY A 36 0.71 3.27 -24.24
C GLY A 36 0.04 4.60 -23.98
N GLU A 37 0.62 5.69 -24.49
CA GLU A 37 0.09 7.04 -24.34
C GLU A 37 -1.23 7.21 -25.09
N ASP A 38 -1.31 6.74 -26.33
CA ASP A 38 -2.54 6.80 -27.14
C ASP A 38 -3.68 6.01 -26.52
N ASP A 39 -3.39 4.82 -26.00
CA ASP A 39 -4.35 4.02 -25.27
C ASP A 39 -4.84 4.73 -24.01
N HIS A 40 -3.98 5.53 -23.38
CA HIS A 40 -4.34 6.24 -22.16
C HIS A 40 -5.45 7.24 -22.41
N VAL A 41 -5.37 8.02 -23.47
CA VAL A 41 -6.42 9.00 -23.85
C VAL A 41 -7.75 8.30 -24.14
N VAL A 42 -7.71 7.16 -24.85
CA VAL A 42 -8.90 6.37 -25.17
C VAL A 42 -9.52 5.80 -23.87
N ASN A 43 -8.71 5.28 -22.96
CA ASN A 43 -9.17 4.73 -21.70
C ASN A 43 -9.75 5.80 -20.78
N LEU A 44 -9.11 6.97 -20.69
CA LEU A 44 -9.64 8.11 -19.94
C LEU A 44 -10.98 8.59 -20.50
N ARG A 45 -11.14 8.65 -21.81
CA ARG A 45 -12.42 9.02 -22.44
C ARG A 45 -13.53 8.07 -22.02
N LYS A 46 -13.30 6.77 -22.10
CA LYS A 46 -14.25 5.75 -21.65
C LYS A 46 -14.60 5.87 -20.17
N LEU A 47 -13.59 6.13 -19.34
CA LEU A 47 -13.78 6.36 -17.92
C LEU A 47 -14.69 7.59 -17.69
N PHE A 48 -14.40 8.71 -18.32
CA PHE A 48 -15.21 9.93 -18.16
C PHE A 48 -16.63 9.78 -18.70
N GLU A 49 -16.81 9.04 -19.78
CA GLU A 49 -18.15 8.68 -20.28
C GLU A 49 -18.93 7.86 -19.27
N GLY A 50 -18.28 6.87 -18.64
CA GLY A 50 -18.86 6.08 -17.55
C GLY A 50 -19.22 6.94 -16.34
N LEU A 51 -18.29 7.78 -15.87
CA LEU A 51 -18.54 8.70 -14.76
C LEU A 51 -19.72 9.63 -15.03
N ARG A 52 -19.81 10.18 -16.25
CA ARG A 52 -20.92 11.04 -16.68
C ARG A 52 -22.26 10.27 -16.72
N LYS A 53 -22.26 9.06 -17.27
CA LYS A 53 -23.44 8.19 -17.34
C LYS A 53 -24.01 7.91 -15.94
N PHE A 54 -23.14 7.69 -14.97
CA PHE A 54 -23.56 7.38 -13.59
C PHE A 54 -23.61 8.62 -12.68
N GLN A 55 -23.46 9.82 -13.25
CA GLN A 55 -23.49 11.11 -12.52
C GLN A 55 -22.46 11.20 -11.39
N LEU A 56 -21.33 10.50 -11.52
CA LEU A 56 -20.23 10.53 -10.58
C LEU A 56 -19.34 11.75 -10.83
N LYS A 57 -18.91 12.38 -9.75
CA LYS A 57 -18.06 13.57 -9.79
C LYS A 57 -16.67 13.26 -9.23
N LEU A 58 -15.65 13.62 -9.96
CA LEU A 58 -14.27 13.62 -9.47
C LEU A 58 -13.99 14.91 -8.71
N ASN A 59 -13.09 14.84 -7.73
CA ASN A 59 -12.54 16.03 -7.12
C ASN A 59 -11.24 16.43 -7.84
N PRO A 60 -11.22 17.51 -8.66
CA PRO A 60 -10.06 17.87 -9.46
C PRO A 60 -8.81 18.13 -8.62
N ALA A 61 -8.97 18.64 -7.38
CA ALA A 61 -7.84 18.91 -6.49
C ALA A 61 -7.12 17.64 -5.99
N LYS A 62 -7.76 16.48 -6.16
CA LYS A 62 -7.19 15.17 -5.79
C LYS A 62 -6.85 14.31 -7.00
N CYS A 63 -7.06 14.81 -8.21
CA CYS A 63 -6.78 14.07 -9.42
C CYS A 63 -5.40 14.43 -9.97
N THR A 64 -4.61 13.42 -10.28
CA THR A 64 -3.34 13.54 -10.99
C THR A 64 -3.50 12.92 -12.37
N PHE A 65 -3.06 13.62 -13.41
CA PHE A 65 -3.15 13.17 -14.80
C PHE A 65 -1.76 13.08 -15.42
N GLY A 66 -1.56 12.10 -16.31
CA GLY A 66 -0.33 11.94 -17.07
C GLY A 66 0.90 11.57 -16.24
N ALA A 67 0.72 11.04 -15.05
CA ALA A 67 1.82 10.60 -14.22
C ALA A 67 2.41 9.29 -14.75
N THR A 68 3.73 9.26 -14.91
CA THR A 68 4.47 8.03 -15.26
C THR A 68 4.74 7.14 -14.04
N SER A 69 4.61 7.69 -12.87
CA SER A 69 4.64 6.99 -11.58
C SER A 69 3.75 7.71 -10.58
N GLU A 70 3.08 6.98 -9.72
CA GLU A 70 2.21 7.56 -8.68
C GLU A 70 2.46 6.90 -7.33
N LYS A 71 2.29 7.71 -6.26
CA LYS A 71 2.28 7.20 -4.89
C LYS A 71 0.89 6.69 -4.55
N LEU A 72 0.77 5.39 -4.45
CA LEU A 72 -0.48 4.72 -4.11
C LEU A 72 -0.29 3.89 -2.86
N LEU A 73 -1.12 4.12 -1.84
CA LEU A 73 -1.15 3.30 -0.62
C LEU A 73 0.21 3.13 0.08
N GLY A 74 1.11 4.11 -0.08
CA GLY A 74 2.46 4.03 0.48
C GLY A 74 3.46 3.31 -0.43
N PHE A 75 3.10 3.10 -1.70
CA PHE A 75 3.96 2.56 -2.74
C PHE A 75 4.18 3.58 -3.85
N VAL A 76 5.31 3.46 -4.51
CA VAL A 76 5.59 4.16 -5.76
C VAL A 76 5.40 3.15 -6.89
N VAL A 77 4.32 3.31 -7.62
CA VAL A 77 3.98 2.44 -8.76
C VAL A 77 4.45 3.12 -10.03
N SER A 78 5.27 2.44 -10.80
CA SER A 78 5.72 2.88 -12.11
C SER A 78 5.44 1.80 -13.16
N LYS A 79 5.63 2.12 -14.44
CA LYS A 79 5.44 1.15 -15.53
C LYS A 79 6.30 -0.12 -15.39
N LYS A 80 7.47 0.00 -14.75
CA LYS A 80 8.46 -1.09 -14.69
C LYS A 80 8.54 -1.76 -13.31
N ARG A 81 8.09 -1.10 -12.25
CA ARG A 81 8.34 -1.57 -10.88
C ARG A 81 7.38 -0.96 -9.87
N ILE A 82 7.17 -1.69 -8.80
CA ILE A 82 6.46 -1.23 -7.62
C ILE A 82 7.47 -1.21 -6.46
N GLU A 83 7.64 -0.06 -5.86
CA GLU A 83 8.59 0.18 -4.77
C GLU A 83 7.85 0.68 -3.53
N ILE A 84 8.41 0.44 -2.38
CA ILE A 84 7.90 1.05 -1.14
C ILE A 84 8.23 2.54 -1.17
N ASP A 85 7.29 3.40 -0.74
CA ASP A 85 7.58 4.84 -0.59
C ASP A 85 8.78 5.03 0.37
N PRO A 86 9.88 5.66 -0.08
CA PRO A 86 11.06 5.89 0.74
C PRO A 86 10.76 6.59 2.06
N ASN A 87 9.75 7.47 2.11
CA ASN A 87 9.33 8.13 3.34
C ASN A 87 8.75 7.14 4.35
N LYS A 88 8.05 6.10 3.88
CA LYS A 88 7.53 5.03 4.76
C LYS A 88 8.67 4.15 5.30
N VAL A 89 9.66 3.85 4.47
CA VAL A 89 10.87 3.13 4.89
C VAL A 89 11.60 3.93 5.95
N ARG A 90 11.91 5.20 5.70
CA ARG A 90 12.57 6.09 6.67
C ARG A 90 11.80 6.18 7.98
N ALA A 91 10.48 6.34 7.92
CA ALA A 91 9.63 6.42 9.11
C ALA A 91 9.69 5.16 10.00
N ILE A 92 10.10 4.01 9.47
CA ILE A 92 10.35 2.77 10.23
C ILE A 92 11.82 2.73 10.69
N GLN A 93 12.75 3.08 9.82
CA GLN A 93 14.18 3.08 10.12
C GLN A 93 14.54 4.05 11.25
N ASP A 94 13.89 5.22 11.30
CA ASP A 94 14.11 6.25 12.33
C ASP A 94 13.49 5.90 13.70
N LEU A 95 12.68 4.82 13.77
CA LEU A 95 12.10 4.41 15.04
C LEU A 95 13.19 3.88 15.99
N PRO A 96 13.25 4.37 17.24
CA PRO A 96 14.11 3.79 18.25
C PRO A 96 13.59 2.41 18.67
N PRO A 97 14.46 1.55 19.25
CA PRO A 97 14.04 0.28 19.82
C PRO A 97 12.88 0.48 20.81
N SER A 98 11.86 -0.33 20.67
CA SER A 98 10.59 -0.04 21.33
C SER A 98 10.39 -0.91 22.55
N ARG A 99 10.77 -0.41 23.71
CA ARG A 99 10.66 -1.12 25.00
C ARG A 99 9.24 -1.12 25.60
N THR A 100 8.26 -0.49 24.99
CA THR A 100 6.89 -0.44 25.48
C THR A 100 5.90 -1.04 24.50
N GLN A 101 4.86 -1.70 24.96
CA GLN A 101 3.81 -2.29 24.11
C GLN A 101 3.19 -1.27 23.16
N LYS A 102 3.00 -0.01 23.61
CA LYS A 102 2.47 1.06 22.76
C LYS A 102 3.37 1.35 21.57
N LYS A 103 4.68 1.44 21.79
CA LYS A 103 5.68 1.68 20.73
C LYS A 103 5.79 0.48 19.80
N VAL A 104 5.75 -0.75 20.35
CA VAL A 104 5.73 -1.98 19.55
C VAL A 104 4.50 -2.02 18.63
N ARG A 105 3.31 -1.72 19.14
CA ARG A 105 2.10 -1.63 18.32
C ARG A 105 2.22 -0.58 17.22
N SER A 106 2.83 0.57 17.51
CA SER A 106 3.09 1.62 16.52
C SER A 106 4.06 1.15 15.44
N PHE A 107 5.15 0.48 15.81
CA PHE A 107 6.10 -0.13 14.88
C PHE A 107 5.41 -1.17 13.98
N MET A 108 4.66 -2.10 14.56
CA MET A 108 3.92 -3.12 13.82
C MET A 108 2.86 -2.52 12.89
N GLY A 109 2.16 -1.48 13.35
CA GLY A 109 1.19 -0.75 12.51
C GLY A 109 1.85 -0.16 11.26
N ARG A 110 3.04 0.46 11.41
CA ARG A 110 3.79 0.99 10.25
C ARG A 110 4.31 -0.13 9.35
N LEU A 111 4.76 -1.22 9.94
CA LEU A 111 5.27 -2.37 9.20
C LEU A 111 4.18 -3.05 8.36
N ASN A 112 2.94 -3.07 8.84
CA ASN A 112 1.80 -3.63 8.10
C ASN A 112 1.57 -2.99 6.73
N TYR A 113 1.89 -1.70 6.58
CA TYR A 113 1.77 -1.03 5.28
C TYR A 113 2.73 -1.59 4.23
N ILE A 114 3.89 -2.08 4.66
CA ILE A 114 4.93 -2.60 3.77
C ILE A 114 5.02 -4.13 3.80
N ALA A 115 4.14 -4.77 4.57
CA ALA A 115 4.09 -6.22 4.74
C ALA A 115 4.14 -7.02 3.42
N PRO A 116 3.44 -6.61 2.34
CA PRO A 116 3.48 -7.32 1.06
C PRO A 116 4.88 -7.41 0.43
N PHE A 117 5.79 -6.49 0.81
CA PHE A 117 7.16 -6.45 0.31
C PHE A 117 8.16 -7.18 1.21
N ILE A 118 7.75 -7.61 2.38
CA ILE A 118 8.63 -8.32 3.32
C ILE A 118 8.30 -9.81 3.25
N SER A 119 9.13 -10.57 2.53
CA SER A 119 8.98 -12.03 2.51
C SER A 119 9.12 -12.59 3.93
N GLN A 120 8.19 -13.49 4.30
CA GLN A 120 8.15 -14.12 5.62
C GLN A 120 8.13 -13.12 6.78
N MET A 121 7.43 -11.99 6.61
CA MET A 121 7.35 -10.94 7.63
C MET A 121 6.92 -11.49 9.00
N THR A 122 5.92 -12.36 9.03
CA THR A 122 5.44 -12.97 10.28
C THR A 122 6.55 -13.72 11.00
N ALA A 123 7.32 -14.55 10.29
CA ALA A 123 8.42 -15.30 10.88
C ALA A 123 9.57 -14.38 11.37
N LYS A 124 9.87 -13.32 10.61
CA LYS A 124 10.91 -12.34 11.00
C LYS A 124 10.52 -11.53 12.24
N CYS A 125 9.23 -11.27 12.41
CA CYS A 125 8.70 -10.45 13.51
C CYS A 125 8.10 -11.28 14.65
N ASP A 126 8.15 -12.60 14.60
CA ASP A 126 7.55 -13.50 15.61
C ASP A 126 7.93 -13.15 17.06
N PRO A 127 9.20 -12.89 17.40
CA PRO A 127 9.57 -12.48 18.76
C PRO A 127 8.86 -11.18 19.19
N ILE A 128 8.75 -10.22 18.27
CA ILE A 128 8.08 -8.94 18.53
C ILE A 128 6.56 -9.13 18.66
N PHE A 129 5.96 -10.03 17.87
CA PHE A 129 4.53 -10.37 18.02
C PHE A 129 4.24 -11.02 19.36
N LYS A 130 5.11 -11.95 19.82
CA LYS A 130 4.95 -12.62 21.10
C LYS A 130 4.90 -11.65 22.27
N MET A 131 5.64 -10.55 22.21
CA MET A 131 5.61 -9.48 23.20
C MET A 131 4.21 -8.83 23.35
N LEU A 132 3.38 -8.88 22.30
CA LEU A 132 2.04 -8.29 22.31
C LEU A 132 0.96 -9.23 22.87
N TRP A 133 1.28 -10.50 23.10
CA TRP A 133 0.31 -11.47 23.61
C TRP A 133 0.03 -11.26 25.10
N LYS A 134 -1.21 -11.46 25.52
CA LYS A 134 -1.72 -11.17 26.86
C LYS A 134 -1.00 -11.91 28.00
N HIS A 135 -0.30 -13.00 27.70
CA HIS A 135 0.36 -13.85 28.69
C HIS A 135 1.88 -13.67 28.76
N ASN A 136 2.44 -12.72 27.99
CA ASN A 136 3.87 -12.44 28.07
C ASN A 136 4.12 -11.22 28.97
N SER A 137 5.23 -11.22 29.71
CA SER A 137 5.65 -10.12 30.60
C SER A 137 5.77 -8.76 29.88
N GLY A 138 5.75 -8.79 28.54
CA GLY A 138 5.84 -7.59 27.72
C GLY A 138 7.22 -6.93 27.75
N GLU A 139 8.24 -7.66 28.19
CA GLU A 139 9.61 -7.18 28.21
C GLU A 139 10.27 -7.35 26.85
N TRP A 140 11.05 -6.30 26.49
CA TRP A 140 11.84 -6.28 25.27
C TRP A 140 13.15 -7.03 25.51
N ASP A 141 13.26 -8.23 25.00
CA ASP A 141 14.42 -9.11 25.12
C ASP A 141 15.40 -8.98 23.94
N GLU A 142 16.45 -9.76 23.99
CA GLU A 142 17.49 -9.79 22.95
C GLU A 142 16.95 -10.35 21.62
N GLU A 143 15.99 -11.27 21.66
CA GLU A 143 15.36 -11.83 20.45
C GLU A 143 14.49 -10.78 19.75
N CYS A 144 13.75 -9.99 20.51
CA CYS A 144 13.00 -8.85 20.01
C CYS A 144 13.94 -7.82 19.36
N GLN A 145 15.07 -7.52 20.00
CA GLN A 145 16.07 -6.60 19.45
C GLN A 145 16.65 -7.12 18.14
N LYS A 146 17.06 -8.38 18.09
CA LYS A 146 17.58 -9.02 16.86
C LYS A 146 16.56 -9.02 15.73
N ALA A 147 15.29 -9.30 16.04
CA ALA A 147 14.20 -9.27 15.04
C ALA A 147 13.97 -7.84 14.52
N PHE A 148 14.01 -6.85 15.41
CA PHE A 148 13.85 -5.45 15.05
C PHE A 148 14.99 -4.97 14.13
N ASP A 149 16.24 -5.31 14.47
CA ASP A 149 17.42 -4.93 13.68
C ASP A 149 17.42 -5.60 12.31
N LYS A 150 17.05 -6.89 12.23
CA LYS A 150 16.90 -7.61 10.95
C LYS A 150 15.86 -6.98 10.04
N VAL A 151 14.74 -6.52 10.59
CA VAL A 151 13.72 -5.82 9.79
C VAL A 151 14.27 -4.49 9.26
N LYS A 152 14.98 -3.72 10.08
CA LYS A 152 15.60 -2.47 9.65
C LYS A 152 16.66 -2.70 8.57
N GLU A 153 17.50 -3.70 8.75
CA GLU A 153 18.52 -4.10 7.77
C GLU A 153 17.87 -4.49 6.43
N TYR A 154 16.81 -5.30 6.47
CA TYR A 154 16.05 -5.67 5.27
C TYR A 154 15.48 -4.45 4.54
N LEU A 155 15.06 -3.43 5.27
CA LEU A 155 14.51 -2.19 4.72
C LEU A 155 15.59 -1.22 4.19
N THR A 156 16.87 -1.49 4.42
CA THR A 156 17.97 -0.72 3.81
C THR A 156 18.02 -0.95 2.30
N ASN A 157 17.70 -2.18 1.86
CA ASN A 157 17.58 -2.54 0.45
C ASN A 157 16.23 -3.25 0.22
N PRO A 158 15.13 -2.49 0.23
CA PRO A 158 13.81 -3.09 0.09
C PRO A 158 13.67 -3.74 -1.29
N PRO A 159 13.01 -4.90 -1.37
CA PRO A 159 12.78 -5.55 -2.65
C PRO A 159 11.88 -4.71 -3.55
N VAL A 160 12.15 -4.79 -4.82
CA VAL A 160 11.34 -4.20 -5.89
C VAL A 160 10.45 -5.29 -6.45
N LEU A 161 9.14 -5.04 -6.51
CA LEU A 161 8.21 -5.93 -7.17
C LEU A 161 8.08 -5.53 -8.64
N VAL A 162 8.19 -6.51 -9.51
CA VAL A 162 7.91 -6.33 -10.93
C VAL A 162 6.44 -6.69 -11.16
N PRO A 163 5.64 -5.80 -11.75
CA PRO A 163 4.26 -6.12 -12.10
C PRO A 163 4.23 -7.35 -13.01
N SER A 164 3.37 -8.31 -12.72
CA SER A 164 3.10 -9.40 -13.67
C SER A 164 2.50 -8.81 -14.95
N VAL A 165 3.06 -9.19 -16.08
CA VAL A 165 2.61 -8.79 -17.42
C VAL A 165 1.28 -9.46 -17.73
#